data_ebd64b205f0302d21786839e7084ec47
#
_entry.id   ebd64b205f0302d21786839e7084ec47
#
_cell.length_a   1.000
_cell.length_b   1.000
_cell.length_c   1.000
_cell.angle_alpha   90.00
_cell.angle_beta   90.00
_cell.angle_gamma   90.00
#
_symmetry.space_group_name_H-M   'P 1'
#
loop_
_entity.id
_entity.type
_entity.pdbx_description
1 polymer ?
#
loop_
_entity_poly.entity_id
_entity_poly.type
_entity_poly.pdbx_seq_one_letter_code
_entity_poly.pdbx_strand_id
1 'polypeptide(L)'
;MRGRRAIARNVLAALVAFALAFVLFRWWDFTLPSVGGAKYQAVFLANGQTYFGRYLDRLGAYVKVENAYYIQQTRTEDESAPPESKLIRRGSELHKPYPFVLIPKSAILFVEDLRQDSQVAQFMDRELSR
;
A
#
# COMPACT_ATOMS: atom_id res chain seq x y z
N MET A 1 -35.80 14.52 40.16
CA MET A 1 -35.67 14.75 38.71
C MET A 1 -34.23 15.03 38.24
N ARG A 2 -33.38 15.67 39.01
CA ARG A 2 -31.98 15.94 38.63
C ARG A 2 -31.14 14.67 38.39
N GLY A 3 -31.31 13.59 39.18
CA GLY A 3 -30.57 12.35 39.03
C GLY A 3 -30.84 11.57 37.73
N ARG A 4 -32.12 11.53 37.31
CA ARG A 4 -32.50 10.80 36.07
C ARG A 4 -31.90 11.45 34.81
N ARG A 5 -31.80 12.78 34.77
CA ARG A 5 -31.19 13.53 33.66
C ARG A 5 -29.67 13.32 33.62
N ALA A 6 -29.01 13.25 34.79
CA ALA A 6 -27.57 12.97 34.86
C ALA A 6 -27.23 11.53 34.39
N ILE A 7 -28.05 10.54 34.81
CA ILE A 7 -27.91 9.15 34.37
C ILE A 7 -28.11 9.06 32.85
N ALA A 8 -29.18 9.65 32.31
CA ALA A 8 -29.43 9.63 30.85
C ALA A 8 -28.27 10.27 30.04
N ARG A 9 -27.72 11.39 30.52
CA ARG A 9 -26.58 12.05 29.90
C ARG A 9 -25.32 11.15 29.91
N ASN A 10 -25.05 10.51 31.03
CA ASN A 10 -23.87 9.63 31.16
C ASN A 10 -24.02 8.36 30.29
N VAL A 11 -25.22 7.79 30.20
CA VAL A 11 -25.52 6.66 29.30
C VAL A 11 -25.33 7.06 27.84
N LEU A 12 -25.87 8.24 27.46
CA LEU A 12 -25.68 8.74 26.09
C LEU A 12 -24.21 8.98 25.77
N ALA A 13 -23.43 9.57 26.68
CA ALA A 13 -22.01 9.79 26.51
C ALA A 13 -21.24 8.47 26.36
N ALA A 14 -21.59 7.46 27.15
CA ALA A 14 -20.99 6.12 27.05
C ALA A 14 -21.32 5.46 25.70
N LEU A 15 -22.54 5.56 25.22
CA LEU A 15 -22.95 5.03 23.91
C LEU A 15 -22.21 5.73 22.76
N VAL A 16 -22.06 7.04 22.81
CA VAL A 16 -21.31 7.81 21.81
C VAL A 16 -19.84 7.42 21.84
N ALA A 17 -19.21 7.31 23.01
CA ALA A 17 -17.84 6.89 23.15
C ALA A 17 -17.61 5.46 22.62
N PHE A 18 -18.54 4.53 22.92
CA PHE A 18 -18.49 3.17 22.40
C PHE A 18 -18.64 3.13 20.87
N ALA A 19 -19.58 3.90 20.30
CA ALA A 19 -19.76 3.99 18.86
C ALA A 19 -18.52 4.55 18.16
N LEU A 20 -17.89 5.61 18.71
CA LEU A 20 -16.63 6.16 18.19
C LEU A 20 -15.51 5.14 18.29
N ALA A 21 -15.34 4.46 19.42
CA ALA A 21 -14.33 3.42 19.58
C ALA A 21 -14.54 2.25 18.59
N PHE A 22 -15.81 1.84 18.40
CA PHE A 22 -16.17 0.79 17.42
C PHE A 22 -15.84 1.21 15.99
N VAL A 23 -16.16 2.44 15.60
CA VAL A 23 -15.83 2.98 14.28
C VAL A 23 -14.32 3.02 14.09
N LEU A 24 -13.56 3.56 15.05
CA LEU A 24 -12.11 3.60 15.02
C LEU A 24 -11.51 2.20 14.90
N PHE A 25 -12.00 1.25 15.72
CA PHE A 25 -11.53 -0.14 15.69
C PHE A 25 -11.87 -0.83 14.36
N ARG A 26 -13.05 -0.60 13.81
CA ARG A 26 -13.50 -1.21 12.54
C ARG A 26 -12.74 -0.65 11.33
N TRP A 27 -12.29 0.61 11.40
CA TRP A 27 -11.58 1.28 10.30
C TRP A 27 -10.06 1.17 10.43
N TRP A 28 -9.56 0.88 11.62
CA TRP A 28 -8.13 0.67 11.86
C TRP A 28 -7.78 -0.79 11.59
N ASP A 29 -7.08 -1.01 10.49
CA ASP A 29 -6.62 -2.34 10.16
C ASP A 29 -5.26 -2.61 10.83
N PHE A 30 -5.30 -3.34 11.97
CA PHE A 30 -4.12 -3.74 12.71
C PHE A 30 -3.45 -4.99 12.12
N THR A 31 -3.98 -5.55 11.03
CA THR A 31 -3.49 -6.82 10.47
C THR A 31 -2.24 -6.65 9.63
N LEU A 32 -2.00 -5.44 9.09
CA LEU A 32 -0.76 -5.16 8.38
C LEU A 32 0.23 -4.47 9.32
N PRO A 33 1.44 -5.03 9.48
CA PRO A 33 2.49 -4.39 10.25
C PRO A 33 2.88 -3.07 9.59
N SER A 34 3.23 -2.07 10.41
CA SER A 34 3.83 -0.85 9.90
C SER A 34 5.17 -1.18 9.24
N VAL A 35 5.30 -0.88 7.98
CA VAL A 35 6.56 -1.05 7.23
C VAL A 35 7.48 0.09 7.61
N GLY A 36 8.72 -0.22 7.96
CA GLY A 36 9.67 0.70 8.57
C GLY A 36 10.19 1.80 7.65
N GLY A 37 11.18 2.54 8.03
CA GLY A 37 11.63 3.80 7.45
C GLY A 37 12.38 3.76 6.12
N ALA A 38 12.30 2.70 5.32
CA ALA A 38 12.93 2.69 4.00
C ALA A 38 12.21 3.63 3.02
N LYS A 39 12.95 4.17 2.07
CA LYS A 39 12.41 5.10 1.07
C LYS A 39 11.40 4.45 0.15
N TYR A 40 11.63 3.18 -0.20
CA TYR A 40 10.80 2.39 -1.10
C TYR A 40 10.49 1.02 -0.52
N GLN A 41 9.36 0.48 -0.91
CA GLN A 41 8.88 -0.84 -0.53
C GLN A 41 8.52 -1.67 -1.76
N ALA A 42 8.61 -2.99 -1.60
CA ALA A 42 8.04 -3.98 -2.52
C ALA A 42 6.74 -4.52 -1.93
N VAL A 43 5.67 -4.49 -2.72
CA VAL A 43 4.33 -4.97 -2.33
C VAL A 43 3.98 -6.17 -3.19
N PHE A 44 3.88 -7.33 -2.56
CA PHE A 44 3.59 -8.60 -3.23
C PHE A 44 2.11 -8.93 -3.10
N LEU A 45 1.47 -9.19 -4.24
CA LEU A 45 0.04 -9.43 -4.31
C LEU A 45 -0.28 -10.92 -4.48
N ALA A 46 -1.46 -11.32 -4.02
CA ALA A 46 -1.96 -12.69 -4.12
C ALA A 46 -2.08 -13.21 -5.56
N ASN A 47 -2.19 -12.33 -6.55
CA ASN A 47 -2.21 -12.67 -7.98
C ASN A 47 -0.82 -12.84 -8.61
N GLY A 48 0.26 -12.79 -7.80
CA GLY A 48 1.64 -12.89 -8.26
C GLY A 48 2.25 -11.59 -8.78
N GLN A 49 1.49 -10.50 -8.81
CA GLN A 49 2.00 -9.20 -9.24
C GLN A 49 2.77 -8.53 -8.11
N THR A 50 3.86 -7.82 -8.45
CA THR A 50 4.67 -7.06 -7.49
C THR A 50 4.76 -5.62 -7.95
N TYR A 51 4.48 -4.70 -7.00
CA TYR A 51 4.70 -3.28 -7.19
C TYR A 51 5.84 -2.78 -6.29
N PHE A 52 6.64 -1.88 -6.82
CA PHE A 52 7.71 -1.19 -6.11
C PHE A 52 7.37 0.29 -6.06
N GLY A 53 7.55 0.93 -4.91
CA GLY A 53 7.23 2.33 -4.76
C GLY A 53 7.25 2.78 -3.31
N ARG A 54 6.76 3.98 -3.08
CA ARG A 54 6.54 4.49 -1.73
C ARG A 54 5.21 3.99 -1.20
N TYR A 55 5.27 3.06 -0.26
CA TYR A 55 4.09 2.51 0.40
C TYR A 55 3.52 3.50 1.41
N LEU A 56 2.25 3.82 1.25
CA LEU A 56 1.50 4.68 2.17
C LEU A 56 0.32 3.89 2.72
N ASP A 57 0.44 3.50 3.97
CA ASP A 57 -0.70 2.94 4.69
C ASP A 57 -1.67 4.06 5.05
N ARG A 58 -2.95 3.82 4.80
CA ARG A 58 -4.04 4.76 5.08
C ARG A 58 -5.12 4.05 5.88
N LEU A 59 -5.88 4.83 6.61
CA LEU A 59 -7.11 4.34 7.22
C LEU A 59 -8.05 3.82 6.11
N GLY A 60 -8.61 2.64 6.33
CA GLY A 60 -9.53 2.01 5.40
C GLY A 60 -8.96 0.76 4.72
N ALA A 61 -9.68 0.28 3.71
CA ALA A 61 -9.44 -1.01 3.07
C ALA A 61 -8.33 -1.00 1.99
N TYR A 62 -7.76 0.18 1.68
CA TYR A 62 -6.79 0.33 0.61
C TYR A 62 -5.50 0.97 1.12
N VAL A 63 -4.39 0.57 0.52
CA VAL A 63 -3.11 1.26 0.61
C VAL A 63 -2.81 1.97 -0.70
N LYS A 64 -1.96 2.97 -0.66
CA LYS A 64 -1.47 3.68 -1.85
C LYS A 64 0.02 3.39 -2.02
N VAL A 65 0.42 2.98 -3.22
CA VAL A 65 1.84 2.92 -3.60
C VAL A 65 2.10 4.06 -4.58
N GLU A 66 2.90 5.03 -4.17
CA GLU A 66 3.28 6.19 -4.98
C GLU A 66 4.56 5.91 -5.77
N ASN A 67 4.69 6.59 -6.93
CA ASN A 67 5.75 6.34 -7.88
C ASN A 67 5.92 4.84 -8.14
N ALA A 68 4.79 4.19 -8.47
CA ALA A 68 4.72 2.75 -8.59
C ALA A 68 5.44 2.26 -9.86
N TYR A 69 6.26 1.23 -9.67
CA TYR A 69 6.92 0.46 -10.73
C TYR A 69 6.47 -0.99 -10.64
N TYR A 70 6.56 -1.71 -11.74
CA TYR A 70 6.33 -3.16 -11.79
C TYR A 70 7.33 -3.82 -12.73
N ILE A 71 7.52 -5.11 -12.58
CA ILE A 71 8.38 -5.90 -13.46
C ILE A 71 7.54 -6.41 -14.62
N GLN A 72 7.97 -6.10 -15.83
CA GLN A 72 7.47 -6.70 -17.05
C GLN A 72 8.49 -7.72 -17.54
N GLN A 73 8.05 -8.97 -17.71
CA GLN A 73 8.86 -10.01 -18.34
C GLN A 73 8.55 -10.05 -19.82
N THR A 74 9.57 -9.83 -20.64
CA THR A 74 9.46 -9.99 -22.09
C THR A 74 10.12 -11.32 -22.46
N ARG A 75 9.36 -12.24 -23.07
CA ARG A 75 9.95 -13.43 -23.69
C ARG A 75 10.72 -12.99 -24.92
N THR A 76 11.99 -13.31 -24.95
CA THR A 76 12.83 -13.22 -26.15
C THR A 76 12.40 -14.29 -27.15
N GLU A 77 12.50 -14.04 -28.44
CA GLU A 77 12.17 -15.01 -29.50
C GLU A 77 13.05 -16.28 -29.42
N ASP A 78 14.15 -16.21 -28.73
CA ASP A 78 15.04 -17.35 -28.49
C ASP A 78 14.60 -18.07 -27.19
N GLU A 79 13.96 -19.25 -27.35
CA GLU A 79 13.45 -20.06 -26.22
C GLU A 79 14.57 -20.53 -25.25
N SER A 80 15.84 -20.44 -25.65
CA SER A 80 17.00 -20.81 -24.81
C SER A 80 17.53 -19.65 -23.97
N ALA A 81 17.10 -18.40 -24.23
CA ALA A 81 17.54 -17.24 -23.49
C ALA A 81 16.63 -17.00 -22.23
N PRO A 82 17.20 -16.62 -21.08
CA PRO A 82 16.39 -16.28 -19.92
C PRO A 82 15.49 -15.06 -20.23
N PRO A 83 14.24 -15.03 -19.72
CA PRO A 83 13.33 -13.91 -19.97
C PRO A 83 13.96 -12.62 -19.47
N GLU A 84 13.90 -11.57 -20.29
CA GLU A 84 14.37 -10.26 -19.91
C GLU A 84 13.34 -9.60 -19.00
N SER A 85 13.77 -9.21 -17.79
CA SER A 85 12.93 -8.52 -16.81
C SER A 85 13.22 -7.02 -16.84
N LYS A 86 12.21 -6.22 -17.16
CA LYS A 86 12.32 -4.76 -17.22
C LYS A 86 11.46 -4.12 -16.15
N LEU A 87 12.02 -3.17 -15.41
CA LEU A 87 11.28 -2.37 -14.44
C LEU A 87 10.59 -1.20 -15.17
N ILE A 88 9.27 -1.16 -15.12
CA ILE A 88 8.43 -0.20 -15.82
C ILE A 88 7.76 0.72 -14.79
N ARG A 89 7.85 2.03 -15.00
CA ARG A 89 7.11 3.01 -14.19
C ARG A 89 5.66 3.08 -14.65
N ARG A 90 4.72 3.07 -13.69
CA ARG A 90 3.31 3.38 -13.97
C ARG A 90 3.18 4.77 -14.58
N GLY A 91 2.31 4.88 -15.59
CA GLY A 91 2.10 6.12 -16.35
C GLY A 91 2.62 6.04 -17.78
N SER A 92 3.46 5.05 -18.10
CA SER A 92 3.97 4.80 -19.46
C SER A 92 3.04 3.90 -20.30
N GLU A 93 2.03 3.30 -19.68
CA GLU A 93 1.05 2.45 -20.36
C GLU A 93 0.16 3.24 -21.33
N LEU A 94 -0.43 2.55 -22.29
CA LEU A 94 -1.26 3.17 -23.35
C LEU A 94 -2.40 4.02 -22.78
N HIS A 95 -3.02 3.60 -21.68
CA HIS A 95 -4.10 4.33 -21.00
C HIS A 95 -3.61 5.43 -20.06
N LYS A 96 -2.29 5.65 -19.97
CA LYS A 96 -1.63 6.75 -19.23
C LYS A 96 -2.16 6.95 -17.80
N PRO A 97 -2.12 5.94 -16.92
CA PRO A 97 -2.56 6.09 -15.54
C PRO A 97 -1.63 7.04 -14.78
N TYR A 98 -2.11 7.59 -13.67
CA TYR A 98 -1.22 8.29 -12.74
C TYR A 98 -0.15 7.33 -12.16
N PRO A 99 1.03 7.84 -11.75
CA PRO A 99 2.15 7.02 -11.28
C PRO A 99 1.93 6.50 -9.84
N PHE A 100 0.73 6.12 -9.52
CA PHE A 100 0.39 5.46 -8.25
C PHE A 100 -0.62 4.34 -8.48
N VAL A 101 -0.73 3.45 -7.50
CA VAL A 101 -1.74 2.40 -7.49
C VAL A 101 -2.40 2.32 -6.12
N LEU A 102 -3.72 2.11 -6.11
CA LEU A 102 -4.50 1.80 -4.91
C LEU A 102 -4.71 0.29 -4.87
N ILE A 103 -4.26 -0.33 -3.80
CA ILE A 103 -4.28 -1.79 -3.64
C ILE A 103 -5.16 -2.13 -2.44
N PRO A 104 -6.16 -3.01 -2.59
CA PRO A 104 -6.89 -3.54 -1.44
C PRO A 104 -5.94 -4.25 -0.49
N LYS A 105 -6.00 -3.95 0.81
CA LYS A 105 -5.18 -4.63 1.82
C LYS A 105 -5.35 -6.14 1.80
N SER A 106 -6.56 -6.62 1.49
CA SER A 106 -6.87 -8.04 1.35
C SER A 106 -6.15 -8.74 0.18
N ALA A 107 -5.65 -7.99 -0.80
CA ALA A 107 -4.90 -8.53 -1.93
C ALA A 107 -3.39 -8.60 -1.67
N ILE A 108 -2.90 -8.07 -0.57
CA ILE A 108 -1.47 -8.03 -0.23
C ILE A 108 -1.11 -9.30 0.53
N LEU A 109 -0.08 -10.02 0.04
CA LEU A 109 0.51 -11.14 0.75
C LEU A 109 1.51 -10.66 1.79
N PHE A 110 2.43 -9.80 1.40
CA PHE A 110 3.44 -9.20 2.29
C PHE A 110 4.03 -7.94 1.64
N VAL A 111 4.71 -7.14 2.47
CA VAL A 111 5.41 -5.93 2.06
C VAL A 111 6.83 -6.00 2.63
N GLU A 112 7.81 -5.61 1.83
CA GLU A 112 9.22 -5.57 2.22
C GLU A 112 9.79 -4.17 2.03
N ASP A 113 10.61 -3.73 2.98
CA ASP A 113 11.43 -2.53 2.83
C ASP A 113 12.60 -2.80 1.88
N LEU A 114 12.78 -1.96 0.89
CA LEU A 114 13.91 -2.05 -0.03
C LEU A 114 15.14 -1.39 0.57
N ARG A 115 16.26 -2.09 0.53
CA ARG A 115 17.57 -1.52 0.85
C ARG A 115 17.93 -0.46 -0.22
N GLN A 116 18.59 0.61 0.20
CA GLN A 116 18.99 1.68 -0.73
C GLN A 116 20.04 1.24 -1.75
N ASP A 117 20.82 0.21 -1.44
CA ASP A 117 21.81 -0.41 -2.34
C ASP A 117 21.18 -1.43 -3.30
N SER A 118 19.88 -1.68 -3.23
CA SER A 118 19.18 -2.56 -4.18
C SER A 118 19.14 -1.94 -5.58
N GLN A 119 19.25 -2.78 -6.61
CA GLN A 119 19.18 -2.33 -8.01
C GLN A 119 17.87 -1.60 -8.33
N VAL A 120 16.74 -2.06 -7.74
CA VAL A 120 15.43 -1.45 -7.91
C VAL A 120 15.41 -0.04 -7.32
N ALA A 121 15.85 0.12 -6.07
CA ALA A 121 15.87 1.43 -5.40
C ALA A 121 16.76 2.43 -6.14
N GLN A 122 17.94 2.01 -6.57
CA GLN A 122 18.86 2.84 -7.34
C GLN A 122 18.30 3.23 -8.70
N PHE A 123 17.61 2.32 -9.38
CA PHE A 123 16.93 2.62 -10.64
C PHE A 123 15.85 3.67 -10.44
N MET A 124 14.99 3.49 -9.42
CA MET A 124 13.93 4.43 -9.10
C MET A 124 14.46 5.81 -8.74
N ASP A 125 15.56 5.90 -7.98
CA ASP A 125 16.19 7.16 -7.63
C ASP A 125 16.71 7.90 -8.88
N ARG A 126 17.34 7.19 -9.82
CA ARG A 126 17.81 7.79 -11.06
C ARG A 126 16.69 8.30 -11.95
N GLU A 127 15.58 7.56 -12.01
CA GLU A 127 14.42 7.96 -12.82
C GLU A 127 13.65 9.15 -12.22
N LEU A 128 13.56 9.23 -10.89
CA LEU A 128 12.84 10.30 -10.20
C LEU A 128 13.67 11.60 -10.07
N SER A 129 14.97 11.54 -10.31
CA SER A 129 15.87 12.70 -10.30
C SER A 129 16.01 13.39 -11.67
N ARG A 130 15.42 12.82 -12.72
CA ARG A 130 15.37 13.38 -14.07
C ARG A 130 14.16 14.28 -14.28
#